data_0df25ab4088ac2521ffbe082584b79de
#
_entry.id   0df25ab4088ac2521ffbe082584b79de
#
_cell.length_a   1.000
_cell.length_b   1.000
_cell.length_c   1.000
_cell.angle_alpha   90.00
_cell.angle_beta   90.00
_cell.angle_gamma   90.00
#
_symmetry.space_group_name_H-M   'P 1'
#
loop_
_entity.id
_entity.type
_entity.pdbx_description
1 polymer ?
#
loop_
_entity_poly.entity_id
_entity_poly.type
_entity_poly.pdbx_seq_one_letter_code
_entity_poly.pdbx_strand_id
1 'polypeptide(L)'
;MKISKMEKVILYVDFPHEGPFGKEMAENLKDLAESINEEPGFIWKIWTESEKDKEVGGIYLFDSRKSADTYLEKHTVRLEEWGYKDVTYKIFEINESLTNINHSPI
;
A
#
# COMPACT_ATOMS: atom_id res chain seq x y z
N MET A 1 14.09 30.15 -7.03
CA MET A 1 14.36 28.72 -6.79
C MET A 1 13.11 28.02 -6.30
N LYS A 2 12.82 26.89 -6.86
CA LYS A 2 11.67 26.12 -6.44
C LYS A 2 12.07 25.12 -5.36
N ILE A 3 11.43 25.19 -4.22
CA ILE A 3 11.66 24.25 -3.14
C ILE A 3 10.80 23.02 -3.39
N SER A 4 11.39 21.85 -3.35
CA SER A 4 10.65 20.63 -3.49
C SER A 4 9.64 20.51 -2.36
N LYS A 5 8.39 20.28 -2.71
CA LYS A 5 7.32 20.12 -1.75
C LYS A 5 7.00 18.65 -1.64
N MET A 6 6.94 18.16 -0.41
CA MET A 6 6.51 16.79 -0.17
C MET A 6 5.00 16.72 -0.35
N GLU A 7 4.58 16.01 -1.36
CA GLU A 7 3.18 15.83 -1.65
C GLU A 7 2.79 14.37 -1.39
N LYS A 8 1.68 14.21 -0.71
CA LYS A 8 1.16 12.87 -0.42
C LYS A 8 0.82 12.13 -1.71
N VAL A 9 1.06 10.84 -1.70
CA VAL A 9 0.75 9.96 -2.84
C VAL A 9 0.03 8.72 -2.36
N ILE A 10 -0.69 8.09 -3.28
CA ILE A 10 -1.29 6.78 -3.06
C ILE A 10 -0.40 5.74 -3.72
N LEU A 11 -0.07 4.69 -2.99
CA LEU A 11 0.57 3.50 -3.55
C LEU A 11 -0.47 2.39 -3.57
N TYR A 12 -0.71 1.82 -4.75
CA TYR A 12 -1.59 0.68 -4.92
C TYR A 12 -0.75 -0.55 -5.22
N VAL A 13 -0.98 -1.64 -4.51
CA VAL A 13 -0.31 -2.93 -4.75
C VAL A 13 -1.37 -4.01 -4.80
N ASP A 14 -1.26 -4.93 -5.75
CA ASP A 14 -2.19 -6.03 -5.90
C ASP A 14 -1.47 -7.26 -6.46
N PHE A 15 -1.83 -8.44 -5.99
CA PHE A 15 -1.22 -9.67 -6.47
C PHE A 15 -2.14 -10.88 -6.24
N PRO A 16 -1.97 -11.95 -7.06
CA PRO A 16 -2.74 -13.17 -6.88
C PRO A 16 -2.43 -13.85 -5.55
N HIS A 17 -3.45 -14.38 -4.88
CA HIS A 17 -3.32 -15.02 -3.58
C HIS A 17 -4.38 -16.10 -3.42
N GLU A 18 -3.94 -17.32 -3.13
CA GLU A 18 -4.86 -18.45 -2.99
C GLU A 18 -5.58 -18.54 -1.65
N GLY A 19 -5.11 -17.79 -0.68
CA GLY A 19 -5.65 -17.77 0.67
C GLY A 19 -4.54 -17.92 1.72
N PRO A 20 -4.86 -17.79 2.99
CA PRO A 20 -6.18 -17.51 3.55
C PRO A 20 -6.65 -16.07 3.34
N PHE A 21 -7.94 -15.86 3.63
CA PHE A 21 -8.57 -14.52 3.55
C PHE A 21 -9.19 -14.17 4.89
N GLY A 22 -9.68 -12.96 5.01
CA GLY A 22 -10.47 -12.52 6.15
C GLY A 22 -9.74 -12.61 7.48
N LYS A 23 -10.42 -13.17 8.47
CA LYS A 23 -9.90 -13.22 9.84
C LYS A 23 -8.59 -14.01 9.96
N GLU A 24 -8.50 -15.12 9.27
CA GLU A 24 -7.30 -15.96 9.30
C GLU A 24 -6.10 -15.19 8.70
N MET A 25 -6.31 -14.51 7.58
CA MET A 25 -5.28 -13.67 6.98
C MET A 25 -4.85 -12.56 7.95
N ALA A 26 -5.82 -11.93 8.63
CA ALA A 26 -5.54 -10.87 9.59
C ALA A 26 -4.66 -11.38 10.74
N GLU A 27 -4.93 -12.56 11.24
CA GLU A 27 -4.12 -13.16 12.29
C GLU A 27 -2.70 -13.45 11.81
N ASN A 28 -2.57 -13.99 10.60
CA ASN A 28 -1.26 -14.36 10.04
C ASN A 28 -0.39 -13.13 9.72
N LEU A 29 -1.00 -12.01 9.34
CA LEU A 29 -0.28 -10.83 8.90
C LEU A 29 -0.23 -9.69 9.91
N LYS A 30 -0.67 -9.95 11.14
CA LYS A 30 -0.69 -8.93 12.19
C LYS A 30 0.67 -8.29 12.41
N ASP A 31 1.72 -9.10 12.53
CA ASP A 31 3.07 -8.59 12.78
C ASP A 31 3.57 -7.75 11.61
N LEU A 32 3.25 -8.17 10.37
CA LEU A 32 3.60 -7.38 9.20
C LEU A 32 2.87 -6.04 9.24
N ALA A 33 1.57 -6.06 9.55
CA ALA A 33 0.79 -4.83 9.62
C ALA A 33 1.39 -3.85 10.64
N GLU A 34 1.77 -4.36 11.81
CA GLU A 34 2.40 -3.52 12.82
C GLU A 34 3.75 -2.96 12.34
N SER A 35 4.55 -3.75 11.63
CA SER A 35 5.83 -3.29 11.13
C SER A 35 5.70 -2.20 10.07
N ILE A 36 4.62 -2.22 9.30
CA ILE A 36 4.37 -1.19 8.29
C ILE A 36 4.18 0.19 8.93
N ASN A 37 3.62 0.24 10.14
CA ASN A 37 3.44 1.50 10.86
C ASN A 37 4.76 2.24 11.10
N GLU A 38 5.86 1.53 11.11
CA GLU A 38 7.19 2.11 11.35
C GLU A 38 7.92 2.52 10.07
N GLU A 39 7.31 2.33 8.91
CA GLU A 39 7.97 2.69 7.66
C GLU A 39 8.01 4.20 7.47
N PRO A 40 9.18 4.74 7.04
CA PRO A 40 9.31 6.18 6.84
C PRO A 40 8.26 6.75 5.89
N GLY A 41 7.57 7.79 6.33
CA GLY A 41 6.58 8.48 5.51
C GLY A 41 5.22 7.79 5.40
N PHE A 42 5.06 6.65 6.03
CA PHE A 42 3.78 5.94 6.04
C PHE A 42 2.73 6.70 6.85
N ILE A 43 1.52 6.82 6.28
CA ILE A 43 0.40 7.50 6.97
C ILE A 43 -0.69 6.50 7.32
N TRP A 44 -1.23 5.79 6.33
CA TRP A 44 -2.20 4.72 6.59
C TRP A 44 -2.24 3.71 5.43
N LYS A 45 -2.83 2.56 5.71
CA LYS A 45 -3.02 1.51 4.71
C LYS A 45 -4.41 0.93 4.84
N ILE A 46 -5.02 0.67 3.69
CA ILE A 46 -6.22 -0.15 3.61
C ILE A 46 -5.80 -1.46 2.97
N TRP A 47 -6.03 -2.56 3.66
CA TRP A 47 -5.77 -3.88 3.12
C TRP A 47 -6.93 -4.28 2.23
N THR A 48 -6.63 -4.75 1.03
CA THR A 48 -7.67 -5.16 0.09
C THR A 48 -7.63 -6.65 -0.12
N GLU A 49 -8.79 -7.27 -0.31
CA GLU A 49 -8.87 -8.68 -0.63
C GLU A 49 -10.10 -8.95 -1.46
N SER A 50 -9.99 -9.96 -2.35
CA SER A 50 -11.11 -10.48 -3.12
C SER A 50 -10.97 -11.99 -3.13
N GLU A 51 -11.73 -12.65 -2.29
CA GLU A 51 -11.69 -14.11 -2.24
C GLU A 51 -12.20 -14.72 -3.54
N LYS A 52 -13.21 -14.07 -4.13
CA LYS A 52 -13.77 -14.49 -5.41
C LYS A 52 -12.73 -14.50 -6.52
N ASP A 53 -11.93 -13.45 -6.61
CA ASP A 53 -10.95 -13.28 -7.68
C ASP A 53 -9.56 -13.80 -7.30
N LYS A 54 -9.40 -14.24 -6.05
CA LYS A 54 -8.11 -14.73 -5.53
C LYS A 54 -7.02 -13.67 -5.63
N GLU A 55 -7.31 -12.47 -5.10
CA GLU A 55 -6.40 -11.35 -5.10
C GLU A 55 -6.35 -10.70 -3.73
N VAL A 56 -5.18 -10.19 -3.36
CA VAL A 56 -4.99 -9.38 -2.17
C VAL A 56 -4.03 -8.25 -2.49
N GLY A 57 -4.02 -7.25 -1.64
CA GLY A 57 -3.10 -6.14 -1.81
C GLY A 57 -3.33 -5.06 -0.78
N GLY A 58 -3.07 -3.83 -1.19
CA GLY A 58 -3.26 -2.71 -0.30
C GLY A 58 -3.27 -1.39 -1.02
N ILE A 59 -3.89 -0.43 -0.38
CA ILE A 59 -3.88 0.96 -0.79
C ILE A 59 -3.22 1.72 0.35
N TYR A 60 -2.11 2.39 0.06
CA TYR A 60 -1.31 3.09 1.06
C TYR A 60 -1.31 4.58 0.82
N LEU A 61 -1.31 5.35 1.88
CA LEU A 61 -1.03 6.77 1.80
C LEU A 61 0.36 7.02 2.38
N PHE A 62 1.22 7.64 1.57
CA PHE A 62 2.57 8.05 1.99
C PHE A 62 2.71 9.56 1.91
N ASP A 63 3.61 10.11 2.70
CA ASP A 63 3.85 11.55 2.74
C ASP A 63 4.54 12.09 1.49
N SER A 64 5.19 11.20 0.72
CA SER A 64 5.91 11.60 -0.49
C SER A 64 6.10 10.42 -1.42
N ARG A 65 6.37 10.72 -2.68
CA ARG A 65 6.69 9.69 -3.67
C ARG A 65 7.96 8.93 -3.28
N LYS A 66 8.95 9.64 -2.74
CA LYS A 66 10.19 9.01 -2.31
C LYS A 66 9.95 7.93 -1.25
N SER A 67 9.13 8.24 -0.26
CA SER A 67 8.79 7.28 0.79
C SER A 67 8.05 6.08 0.22
N ALA A 68 7.11 6.32 -0.69
CA ALA A 68 6.37 5.25 -1.36
C ALA A 68 7.31 4.35 -2.17
N ASP A 69 8.21 4.94 -2.95
CA ASP A 69 9.19 4.19 -3.76
C ASP A 69 10.09 3.32 -2.89
N THR A 70 10.57 3.87 -1.79
CA THR A 70 11.45 3.15 -0.86
C THR A 70 10.72 1.95 -0.26
N TYR A 71 9.50 2.14 0.19
CA TYR A 71 8.69 1.04 0.72
C TYR A 71 8.39 0.00 -0.36
N LEU A 72 8.00 0.44 -1.55
CA LEU A 72 7.64 -0.46 -2.65
C LEU A 72 8.81 -1.39 -3.01
N GLU A 73 10.02 -0.86 -3.08
CA GLU A 73 11.21 -1.63 -3.37
C GLU A 73 11.41 -2.74 -2.34
N LYS A 74 11.28 -2.40 -1.06
CA LYS A 74 11.41 -3.35 0.03
C LYS A 74 10.29 -4.40 -0.01
N HIS A 75 9.06 -3.96 -0.25
CA HIS A 75 7.89 -4.84 -0.24
C HIS A 75 7.88 -5.81 -1.41
N THR A 76 8.31 -5.38 -2.60
CA THR A 76 8.37 -6.28 -3.76
C THR A 76 9.38 -7.39 -3.54
N VAL A 77 10.53 -7.10 -2.94
CA VAL A 77 11.52 -8.12 -2.60
C VAL A 77 10.91 -9.11 -1.61
N ARG A 78 10.22 -8.63 -0.60
CA ARG A 78 9.56 -9.49 0.40
C ARG A 78 8.54 -10.41 -0.24
N LEU A 79 7.70 -9.89 -1.15
CA LEU A 79 6.69 -10.69 -1.83
C LEU A 79 7.33 -11.76 -2.71
N GLU A 80 8.42 -11.44 -3.40
CA GLU A 80 9.17 -12.42 -4.19
C GLU A 80 9.71 -13.54 -3.30
N GLU A 81 10.28 -13.20 -2.16
CA GLU A 81 10.78 -14.18 -1.21
C GLU A 81 9.70 -15.10 -0.69
N TRP A 82 8.47 -14.59 -0.58
CA TRP A 82 7.32 -15.39 -0.16
C TRP A 82 6.70 -16.18 -1.31
N GLY A 83 7.25 -16.08 -2.53
CA GLY A 83 6.81 -16.86 -3.68
C GLY A 83 5.68 -16.25 -4.48
N TYR A 84 5.32 -15.00 -4.22
CA TYR A 84 4.28 -14.33 -4.99
C TYR A 84 4.78 -13.91 -6.37
N LYS A 85 3.90 -13.99 -7.35
CA LYS A 85 4.17 -13.61 -8.74
C LYS A 85 3.11 -12.64 -9.21
N ASP A 86 3.37 -12.02 -10.36
CA ASP A 86 2.41 -11.13 -11.01
C ASP A 86 1.94 -9.99 -10.10
N VAL A 87 2.87 -9.46 -9.31
CA VAL A 87 2.59 -8.30 -8.47
C VAL A 87 2.44 -7.07 -9.36
N THR A 88 1.31 -6.39 -9.24
CA THR A 88 1.08 -5.11 -9.92
C THR A 88 1.11 -3.99 -8.90
N TYR A 89 1.60 -2.83 -9.32
CA TYR A 89 1.65 -1.67 -8.46
C TYR A 89 1.60 -0.39 -9.25
N LYS A 90 1.15 0.68 -8.60
CA LYS A 90 1.14 2.00 -9.22
C LYS A 90 1.13 3.06 -8.13
N ILE A 91 1.79 4.17 -8.40
CA ILE A 91 1.78 5.33 -7.52
C ILE A 91 0.95 6.40 -8.20
N PHE A 92 0.00 6.97 -7.45
CA PHE A 92 -0.89 8.03 -7.93
C PHE A 92 -0.65 9.31 -7.18
N GLU A 93 -0.68 10.42 -7.90
CA GLU A 93 -0.77 11.72 -7.28
C GLU A 93 -2.21 11.90 -6.82
N ILE A 94 -2.43 12.78 -5.86
CA ILE A 94 -3.76 13.04 -5.30
C ILE A 94 -4.22 14.43 -5.74
N ASN A 95 -5.41 14.50 -6.32
CA ASN A 95 -6.06 15.78 -6.55
C ASN A 95 -6.74 16.16 -5.24
N GLU A 96 -6.05 16.89 -4.40
CA GLU A 96 -6.52 17.18 -3.05
C GLU A 96 -7.81 17.99 -3.02
N SER A 97 -7.96 18.96 -3.93
CA SER A 97 -9.16 19.78 -3.99
C SER A 97 -10.42 18.93 -4.19
N LEU A 98 -10.39 18.03 -5.18
CA LEU A 98 -11.54 17.16 -5.45
C LEU A 98 -11.72 16.12 -4.35
N THR A 99 -10.62 15.58 -3.89
CA THR A 99 -10.62 14.54 -2.85
C THR A 99 -11.23 15.05 -1.55
N ASN A 100 -10.94 16.30 -1.18
CA ASN A 100 -11.50 16.91 0.03
C ASN A 100 -13.01 17.12 -0.06
N ILE A 101 -13.53 17.38 -1.25
CA ILE A 101 -14.98 17.48 -1.44
C ILE A 101 -15.67 16.16 -1.09
N ASN A 102 -15.00 15.05 -1.37
CA ASN A 102 -15.53 13.71 -1.13
C ASN A 102 -15.13 13.11 0.22
N HIS A 103 -14.62 13.94 1.14
CA HIS A 103 -14.37 13.55 2.53
C HIS A 103 -13.28 12.50 2.74
N SER A 104 -12.30 12.40 1.85
CA SER A 104 -11.22 11.43 2.01
C SER A 104 -10.26 11.82 3.13
N PRO A 105 -9.75 10.84 3.89
CA PRO A 105 -8.92 11.09 5.08
C PRO A 105 -7.44 11.30 4.73
N ILE A 106 -7.15 12.30 3.94
CA ILE A 106 -5.77 12.58 3.58
C ILE A 106 -5.12 13.73 4.40
#